data_97409d4a0ec612127d5fc29f96ae7296
#
_entry.id   97409d4a0ec612127d5fc29f96ae7296
#
_cell.length_a   1.000
_cell.length_b   1.000
_cell.length_c   1.000
_cell.angle_alpha   90.00
_cell.angle_beta   90.00
_cell.angle_gamma   90.00
#
_symmetry.space_group_name_H-M   'P 1'
#
loop_
_entity.id
_entity.type
_entity.pdbx_description
1 polymer ?
#
loop_
_entity_poly.entity_id
_entity_poly.type
_entity_poly.pdbx_seq_one_letter_code
_entity_poly.pdbx_strand_id
1 'polypeptide(L)'
;MANDPENSIQIELKDGNIIIELLPDIAPNHVNRIKELAREGFYDGVPFHRVIEGFMAQTGDGENRNGTGGSDKPDLKNEFSNTSHLRGTVSMARTA
;
A
#
# COMPACT_ATOMS: atom_id res chain seq x y z
N MET A 1 -14.29 1.60 15.32
CA MET A 1 -13.47 2.80 15.33
C MET A 1 -13.73 3.61 14.08
N ALA A 2 -13.94 4.90 14.23
CA ALA A 2 -14.14 5.76 13.06
C ALA A 2 -12.84 5.86 12.26
N ASN A 3 -12.93 5.82 10.93
CA ASN A 3 -11.78 6.02 10.09
C ASN A 3 -11.31 7.47 10.19
N ASP A 4 -10.02 7.65 10.44
CA ASP A 4 -9.39 8.96 10.41
C ASP A 4 -9.09 9.29 8.95
N PRO A 5 -9.70 10.35 8.35
CA PRO A 5 -9.46 10.67 6.95
C PRO A 5 -7.98 10.92 6.63
N GLU A 6 -7.21 11.44 7.58
CA GLU A 6 -5.78 11.68 7.37
C GLU A 6 -4.99 10.37 7.28
N ASN A 7 -5.46 9.31 7.91
CA ASN A 7 -4.79 8.02 7.93
C ASN A 7 -5.60 6.93 7.21
N SER A 8 -6.35 7.32 6.19
CA SER A 8 -7.14 6.39 5.39
C SER A 8 -6.84 6.59 3.91
N ILE A 9 -6.80 5.49 3.17
CA ILE A 9 -6.70 5.50 1.71
C ILE A 9 -7.87 4.74 1.14
N GLN A 10 -8.51 5.32 0.12
CA GLN A 10 -9.59 4.66 -0.60
C GLN A 10 -9.07 4.22 -1.97
N ILE A 11 -9.21 2.94 -2.27
CA ILE A 11 -8.93 2.40 -3.59
C ILE A 11 -10.24 2.25 -4.32
N GLU A 12 -10.41 2.99 -5.41
CA GLU A 12 -11.61 2.94 -6.22
C GLU A 12 -11.46 1.88 -7.30
N LEU A 13 -12.28 0.84 -7.24
CA LEU A 13 -12.30 -0.24 -8.20
C LEU A 13 -13.62 -0.23 -8.96
N LYS A 14 -13.64 -0.94 -10.08
CA LYS A 14 -14.83 -1.07 -10.91
C LYS A 14 -16.05 -1.58 -10.13
N ASP A 15 -15.84 -2.55 -9.27
CA ASP A 15 -16.93 -3.24 -8.57
C ASP A 15 -17.14 -2.74 -7.13
N GLY A 16 -16.43 -1.68 -6.72
CA GLY A 16 -16.58 -1.13 -5.38
C GLY A 16 -15.28 -0.50 -4.90
N ASN A 17 -15.31 0.00 -3.68
CA ASN A 17 -14.17 0.69 -3.08
C ASN A 17 -13.59 -0.11 -1.94
N ILE A 18 -12.27 -0.03 -1.78
CA ILE A 18 -11.55 -0.59 -0.64
C ILE A 18 -11.06 0.57 0.21
N ILE A 19 -11.30 0.49 1.52
CA ILE A 19 -10.79 1.47 2.47
C ILE A 19 -9.65 0.82 3.26
N ILE A 20 -8.49 1.47 3.25
CA ILE A 20 -7.31 1.03 3.99
C ILE A 20 -7.07 2.00 5.14
N GLU A 21 -7.05 1.49 6.36
CA GLU A 21 -6.64 2.25 7.52
C GLU A 21 -5.12 2.16 7.65
N LEU A 22 -4.45 3.31 7.60
CA LEU A 22 -3.00 3.38 7.75
C LEU A 22 -2.63 3.34 9.23
N LEU A 23 -1.51 2.71 9.55
CA LEU A 23 -1.07 2.51 10.94
C LEU A 23 0.25 3.25 11.18
N PRO A 24 0.19 4.59 11.39
CA PRO A 24 1.42 5.38 11.57
C PRO A 24 2.20 5.04 12.83
N ASP A 25 1.55 4.47 13.84
CA ASP A 25 2.24 4.05 15.06
C ASP A 25 3.13 2.83 14.84
N ILE A 26 2.83 2.04 13.81
CA ILE A 26 3.57 0.81 13.48
C ILE A 26 4.60 1.07 12.39
N ALA A 27 4.24 1.83 11.37
CA ALA A 27 5.09 2.07 10.21
C ALA A 27 5.03 3.54 9.79
N PRO A 28 5.56 4.48 10.61
CA PRO A 28 5.39 5.91 10.36
C PRO A 28 5.98 6.39 9.04
N ASN A 29 7.16 5.92 8.67
CA ASN A 29 7.80 6.37 7.44
C ASN A 29 7.11 5.81 6.20
N HIS A 30 6.68 4.56 6.25
CA HIS A 30 5.96 3.93 5.14
C HIS A 30 4.58 4.57 4.97
N VAL A 31 3.88 4.86 6.06
CA VAL A 31 2.59 5.56 6.00
C VAL A 31 2.75 6.93 5.36
N ASN A 32 3.73 7.71 5.79
CA ASN A 32 3.96 9.03 5.21
C ASN A 32 4.29 8.97 3.72
N ARG A 33 5.10 8.00 3.30
CA ARG A 33 5.47 7.83 1.90
C ARG A 33 4.25 7.44 1.05
N ILE A 34 3.40 6.56 1.53
CA ILE A 34 2.18 6.16 0.83
C ILE A 34 1.25 7.36 0.64
N LYS A 35 1.06 8.17 1.69
CA LYS A 35 0.26 9.39 1.59
C LYS A 35 0.83 10.36 0.55
N GLU A 36 2.13 10.56 0.57
CA GLU A 36 2.81 11.46 -0.35
C GLU A 36 2.62 11.02 -1.80
N LEU A 37 2.85 9.75 -2.07
CA LEU A 37 2.69 9.20 -3.42
C LEU A 37 1.24 9.22 -3.88
N ALA A 38 0.29 8.95 -2.98
CA ALA A 38 -1.13 9.00 -3.32
C ALA A 38 -1.55 10.42 -3.70
N ARG A 39 -1.06 11.43 -2.98
CA ARG A 39 -1.34 12.84 -3.28
C ARG A 39 -0.73 13.30 -4.59
N GLU A 40 0.37 12.70 -5.00
CA GLU A 40 1.03 13.00 -6.28
C GLU A 40 0.39 12.27 -7.46
N GLY A 41 -0.57 11.39 -7.22
CA GLY A 41 -1.20 10.61 -8.28
C GLY A 41 -0.38 9.41 -8.76
N PHE A 42 0.69 9.05 -8.04
CA PHE A 42 1.58 7.96 -8.45
C PHE A 42 0.84 6.62 -8.61
N TYR A 43 -0.18 6.40 -7.79
CA TYR A 43 -0.93 5.15 -7.80
C TYR A 43 -2.16 5.17 -8.72
N ASP A 44 -2.46 6.29 -9.36
CA ASP A 44 -3.65 6.38 -10.21
C ASP A 44 -3.52 5.46 -11.42
N GLY A 45 -4.52 4.64 -11.66
CA GLY A 45 -4.55 3.71 -12.79
C GLY A 45 -3.60 2.52 -12.67
N VAL A 46 -2.98 2.31 -11.51
CA VAL A 46 -2.02 1.21 -11.30
C VAL A 46 -2.76 -0.12 -11.11
N PRO A 47 -2.40 -1.16 -11.86
CA PRO A 47 -3.09 -2.45 -11.75
C PRO A 47 -2.61 -3.26 -10.54
N PHE A 48 -3.44 -4.22 -10.13
CA PHE A 48 -2.99 -5.30 -9.26
C PHE A 48 -2.25 -6.30 -10.14
N HIS A 49 -0.95 -6.19 -10.21
CA HIS A 49 -0.13 -6.98 -11.13
C HIS A 49 0.07 -8.43 -10.68
N ARG A 50 -0.28 -8.76 -9.45
CA ARG A 50 -0.14 -10.10 -8.91
C ARG A 50 -1.28 -10.40 -7.94
N VAL A 51 -2.10 -11.39 -8.28
CA VAL A 51 -3.22 -11.82 -7.44
C VAL A 51 -3.17 -13.34 -7.32
N ILE A 52 -3.07 -13.84 -6.10
CA ILE A 52 -3.04 -15.27 -5.82
C ILE A 52 -4.23 -15.60 -4.92
N GLU A 53 -5.17 -16.37 -5.47
CA GLU A 53 -6.38 -16.74 -4.74
C GLU A 53 -6.04 -17.45 -3.44
N GLY A 54 -6.71 -17.04 -2.37
CA GLY A 54 -6.50 -17.61 -1.04
C GLY A 54 -5.21 -17.17 -0.37
N PHE A 55 -4.44 -16.26 -0.96
CA PHE A 55 -3.17 -15.81 -0.42
C PHE A 55 -3.07 -14.28 -0.37
N MET A 56 -2.96 -13.61 -1.53
CA MET A 56 -2.69 -12.18 -1.53
C MET A 56 -3.02 -11.53 -2.86
N ALA A 57 -3.11 -10.20 -2.83
CA ALA A 57 -3.14 -9.35 -4.02
C ALA A 57 -2.08 -8.26 -3.84
N GLN A 58 -1.31 -7.99 -4.87
CA GLN A 58 -0.21 -7.04 -4.83
C GLN A 58 -0.38 -5.97 -5.89
N THR A 59 -0.11 -4.72 -5.51
CA THR A 59 -0.21 -3.55 -6.38
C THR A 59 0.80 -2.50 -5.94
N GLY A 60 0.82 -1.38 -6.64
CA GLY A 60 1.59 -0.21 -6.22
C GLY A 60 2.78 0.14 -7.10
N ASP A 61 3.05 -0.63 -8.16
CA ASP A 61 4.11 -0.27 -9.11
C ASP A 61 3.57 0.74 -10.11
N GLY A 62 3.71 2.02 -9.81
CA GLY A 62 3.29 3.10 -10.69
C GLY A 62 4.25 3.37 -11.85
N GLU A 63 5.44 2.76 -11.84
CA GLU A 63 6.45 2.94 -12.88
C GLU A 63 6.28 1.92 -14.01
N ASN A 64 6.44 0.64 -13.70
CA ASN A 64 6.40 -0.43 -14.70
C ASN A 64 5.11 -1.24 -14.70
N ARG A 65 4.29 -1.10 -13.66
CA ARG A 65 2.97 -1.75 -13.51
C ARG A 65 3.03 -3.27 -13.48
N ASN A 66 4.17 -3.85 -13.12
CA ASN A 66 4.36 -5.31 -13.08
C ASN A 66 5.14 -5.79 -11.85
N GLY A 67 5.44 -4.88 -10.92
CA GLY A 67 6.14 -5.23 -9.68
C GLY A 67 7.65 -5.04 -9.72
N THR A 68 8.21 -4.62 -10.86
CA THR A 68 9.66 -4.45 -11.00
C THR A 68 10.12 -3.00 -10.81
N GLY A 69 9.20 -2.06 -10.78
CA GLY A 69 9.53 -0.65 -10.63
C GLY A 69 9.18 -0.10 -9.26
N GLY A 70 9.30 1.20 -9.11
CA GLY A 70 8.98 1.89 -7.88
C GLY A 70 8.95 3.39 -8.11
N SER A 71 8.86 4.17 -7.02
CA SER A 71 8.89 5.62 -7.12
C SER A 71 10.31 6.12 -7.31
N ASP A 72 10.44 7.39 -7.70
CA ASP A 72 11.75 8.05 -7.81
C ASP A 72 12.28 8.55 -6.45
N LYS A 73 11.56 8.29 -5.38
CA LYS A 73 11.95 8.69 -4.04
C LYS A 73 12.92 7.67 -3.41
N PRO A 74 13.74 8.09 -2.44
CA PRO A 74 14.69 7.18 -1.78
C PRO A 74 14.00 6.01 -1.10
N ASP A 75 14.69 4.88 -1.02
CA ASP A 75 14.21 3.71 -0.29
C ASP A 75 14.07 4.01 1.20
N LEU A 76 13.06 3.42 1.80
CA LEU A 76 12.82 3.55 3.24
C LEU A 76 13.43 2.38 3.99
N LYS A 77 13.84 2.63 5.24
CA LYS A 77 14.26 1.57 6.14
C LYS A 77 13.07 0.66 6.45
N ASN A 78 13.35 -0.61 6.67
CA ASN A 78 12.34 -1.54 7.12
C ASN A 78 11.78 -1.10 8.47
N GLU A 79 10.47 -1.22 8.64
CA GLU A 79 9.78 -0.89 9.88
C GLU A 79 9.10 -2.17 10.38
N PHE A 80 9.91 -3.16 10.77
CA PHE A 80 9.41 -4.42 11.25
C PHE A 80 8.66 -4.25 12.57
N SER A 81 7.64 -5.08 12.77
CA SER A 81 6.87 -5.09 14.01
C SER A 81 6.48 -6.52 14.36
N ASN A 82 5.93 -6.69 15.56
CA ASN A 82 5.41 -7.98 16.01
C ASN A 82 3.94 -8.18 15.60
N THR A 83 3.38 -7.28 14.80
CA THR A 83 2.00 -7.38 14.36
C THR A 83 1.85 -8.50 13.32
N SER A 84 0.97 -9.45 13.58
CA SER A 84 0.74 -10.59 12.69
C SER A 84 -0.03 -10.17 11.44
N HIS A 85 0.28 -10.82 10.33
CA HIS A 85 -0.44 -10.61 9.07
C HIS A 85 -1.69 -11.49 9.05
N LEU A 86 -2.77 -10.97 9.61
CA LEU A 86 -4.06 -11.63 9.61
C LEU A 86 -4.85 -11.23 8.35
N ARG A 87 -6.01 -11.88 8.14
CA ARG A 87 -6.88 -11.50 7.03
C ARG A 87 -7.19 -10.00 7.09
N GLY A 88 -7.09 -9.33 5.96
CA GLY A 88 -7.34 -7.90 5.85
C GLY A 88 -6.11 -7.03 6.12
N THR A 89 -4.97 -7.62 6.44
CA THR A 89 -3.74 -6.86 6.65
C THR A 89 -3.13 -6.44 5.32
N VAL A 90 -2.75 -5.16 5.24
CA VAL A 90 -2.00 -4.61 4.11
C VAL A 90 -0.58 -4.35 4.58
N SER A 91 0.40 -4.89 3.87
CA SER A 91 1.80 -4.74 4.22
C SER A 91 2.65 -4.40 3.01
N MET A 92 3.84 -3.86 3.27
CA MET A 92 4.78 -3.51 2.22
C MET A 92 5.44 -4.78 1.68
N ALA A 93 5.43 -4.92 0.34
CA ALA A 93 6.13 -6.00 -0.32
C ALA A 93 7.63 -5.67 -0.37
N ARG A 94 8.45 -6.70 -0.31
CA ARG A 94 9.90 -6.53 -0.43
C ARG A 94 10.52 -7.77 -1.04
N THR A 95 11.68 -7.58 -1.67
CA THR A 95 12.52 -8.70 -2.10
C THR A 95 13.31 -9.26 -0.91
N ALA A 96 13.66 -10.51 -1.00
CA ALA A 96 14.44 -11.16 0.06
C ALA A 96 15.84 -10.57 0.19
#